data_315063cd3d128ddd4b21b945966b2b44
#
_entry.id   315063cd3d128ddd4b21b945966b2b44
#
_cell.length_a   1.000
_cell.length_b   1.000
_cell.length_c   1.000
_cell.angle_alpha   90.00
_cell.angle_beta   90.00
_cell.angle_gamma   90.00
#
_symmetry.space_group_name_H-M   'P 1'
#
loop_
_entity.id
_entity.type
_entity.pdbx_description
1 polymer ?
#
loop_
_entity_poly.entity_id
_entity_poly.type
_entity_poly.pdbx_seq_one_letter_code
_entity_poly.pdbx_strand_id
1 'polypeptide(L)'
;MLVILRAATEDQGRLTVPAPVVTEWWRADSSRARRILLAVTVEPLTQRLAAIAGEAIAATPGTTAVDAIVMASAAQRGDVVLTSDIEDLTRLQQYFPGVRVLRI
;
A
#
# COMPACT_ATOMS: atom_id res chain seq x y z
N MET A 1 -2.65 0.45 -11.39
CA MET A 1 -1.54 0.87 -10.52
C MET A 1 -0.88 -0.34 -9.88
N LEU A 2 0.42 -0.40 -9.91
CA LEU A 2 1.17 -1.44 -9.19
C LEU A 2 1.74 -0.82 -7.92
N VAL A 3 1.43 -1.40 -6.77
CA VAL A 3 1.98 -0.95 -5.51
C VAL A 3 2.32 -2.15 -4.64
N ILE A 4 3.52 -2.14 -4.09
CA ILE A 4 4.03 -3.23 -3.25
C ILE A 4 4.75 -2.61 -2.07
N LEU A 5 4.59 -3.19 -0.91
CA LEU A 5 5.28 -2.75 0.30
C LEU A 5 6.45 -3.69 0.57
N ARG A 6 7.62 -3.10 0.77
CA ARG A 6 8.83 -3.87 1.02
C ARG A 6 9.37 -3.54 2.41
N ALA A 7 9.76 -4.57 3.14
CA ALA A 7 10.37 -4.38 4.45
C ALA A 7 11.62 -3.51 4.31
N ALA A 8 11.71 -2.48 5.14
CA ALA A 8 12.80 -1.53 5.07
C ALA A 8 14.12 -2.15 5.53
N THR A 9 14.03 -3.09 6.46
CA THR A 9 15.21 -3.75 6.94
C THR A 9 15.31 -5.07 6.27
N GLU A 10 16.07 -5.36 5.65
CA GLU A 10 16.12 -6.18 5.00
C GLU A 10 16.56 -7.24 4.66
N ASP A 11 16.95 -7.79 5.10
CA ASP A 11 17.44 -9.01 4.89
C ASP A 11 16.74 -9.84 3.95
N GLN A 12 15.46 -9.99 4.06
CA GLN A 12 14.66 -10.91 3.30
C GLN A 12 13.98 -10.26 2.14
N GLY A 13 13.91 -8.94 2.10
CA GLY A 13 13.21 -8.25 1.05
C GLY A 13 11.74 -8.68 0.95
N ARG A 14 11.10 -8.97 2.08
CA ARG A 14 9.72 -9.42 2.08
C ARG A 14 8.82 -8.40 1.44
N LEU A 15 7.98 -8.87 0.50
CA LEU A 15 7.04 -8.03 -0.20
C LEU A 15 5.64 -8.29 0.33
N THR A 16 4.93 -7.22 0.64
CA THR A 16 3.58 -7.29 1.19
C THR A 16 2.65 -6.43 0.35
N VAL A 17 1.40 -6.84 0.24
CA VAL A 17 0.37 -6.06 -0.41
C VAL A 17 -0.91 -6.12 0.43
N PRO A 18 -1.54 -4.98 0.73
CA PRO A 18 -2.84 -5.01 1.42
C PRO A 18 -3.92 -5.61 0.54
N ALA A 19 -4.84 -6.34 1.15
CA ALA A 19 -5.89 -7.05 0.42
C ALA A 19 -6.67 -6.19 -0.57
N PRO A 20 -7.04 -4.92 -0.26
CA PRO A 20 -7.77 -4.10 -1.23
C PRO A 20 -7.02 -3.85 -2.53
N VAL A 21 -5.67 -3.85 -2.51
CA VAL A 21 -4.88 -3.70 -3.72
C VAL A 21 -5.06 -4.90 -4.63
N VAL A 22 -5.22 -6.09 -4.06
CA VAL A 22 -5.46 -7.31 -4.84
C VAL A 22 -6.75 -7.17 -5.65
N THR A 23 -7.78 -6.53 -5.08
CA THR A 23 -9.03 -6.29 -5.80
C THR A 23 -8.78 -5.47 -7.07
N GLU A 24 -7.95 -4.41 -6.97
CA GLU A 24 -7.63 -3.58 -8.12
C GLU A 24 -6.85 -4.36 -9.17
N TRP A 25 -5.88 -5.14 -8.74
CA TRP A 25 -5.09 -5.95 -9.67
C TRP A 25 -5.96 -6.98 -10.38
N TRP A 26 -6.85 -7.64 -9.63
CA TRP A 26 -7.69 -8.70 -10.16
C TRP A 26 -8.64 -8.15 -11.21
N ARG A 27 -9.22 -7.00 -10.93
CA ARG A 27 -10.12 -6.34 -11.85
C ARG A 27 -9.43 -5.95 -13.14
N ALA A 28 -8.19 -5.49 -13.05
CA ALA A 28 -7.44 -5.04 -14.22
C ALA A 28 -6.94 -6.21 -15.08
N ASP A 29 -6.37 -7.24 -14.44
CA ASP A 29 -5.80 -8.37 -15.17
C ASP A 29 -5.59 -9.53 -14.18
N SER A 30 -6.54 -10.45 -14.14
CA SER A 30 -6.51 -11.54 -13.17
C SER A 30 -5.34 -12.50 -13.38
N SER A 31 -4.90 -12.70 -14.62
CA SER A 31 -3.76 -13.56 -14.88
C SER A 31 -2.48 -12.98 -14.30
N ARG A 32 -2.28 -11.68 -14.49
CA ARG A 32 -1.11 -11.00 -13.95
C ARG A 32 -1.18 -10.97 -12.42
N ALA A 33 -2.37 -10.74 -11.87
CA ALA A 33 -2.55 -10.72 -10.43
C ALA A 33 -2.14 -12.04 -9.80
N ARG A 34 -2.56 -13.16 -10.41
CA ARG A 34 -2.18 -14.48 -9.90
C ARG A 34 -0.67 -14.67 -9.87
N ARG A 35 0.02 -14.19 -10.90
CA ARG A 35 1.48 -14.33 -10.95
C ARG A 35 2.15 -13.50 -9.86
N ILE A 36 1.69 -12.29 -9.64
CA ILE A 36 2.25 -11.42 -8.60
C ILE A 36 2.01 -12.03 -7.21
N LEU A 37 0.83 -12.60 -7.00
CA LEU A 37 0.48 -13.16 -5.70
C LEU A 37 1.36 -14.34 -5.29
N LEU A 38 2.06 -14.95 -6.24
CA LEU A 38 3.01 -16.02 -5.90
C LEU A 38 4.25 -15.47 -5.20
N ALA A 39 4.52 -14.19 -5.32
CA ALA A 39 5.75 -13.57 -4.82
C ALA A 39 5.53 -12.63 -3.64
N VAL A 40 4.30 -12.44 -3.20
CA VAL A 40 4.00 -11.44 -2.16
C VAL A 40 3.16 -12.07 -1.06
N THR A 41 3.18 -11.42 0.11
CA THR A 41 2.29 -11.76 1.22
C THR A 41 1.12 -10.79 1.18
N VAL A 42 -0.10 -11.30 1.24
CA VAL A 42 -1.29 -10.45 1.27
C VAL A 42 -1.65 -10.16 2.72
N GLU A 43 -1.78 -8.89 3.05
CA GLU A 43 -2.16 -8.48 4.39
C GLU A 43 -3.67 -8.28 4.47
N PRO A 44 -4.36 -8.95 5.39
CA PRO A 44 -5.80 -8.74 5.55
C PRO A 44 -6.11 -7.31 5.98
N LEU A 45 -7.24 -6.78 5.53
CA LEU A 45 -7.74 -5.49 5.97
C LEU A 45 -8.46 -5.68 7.30
N THR A 46 -7.85 -5.21 8.38
CA THR A 46 -8.46 -5.28 9.70
C THR A 46 -9.23 -4.00 10.00
N GLN A 47 -10.08 -4.05 11.03
CA GLN A 47 -10.81 -2.87 11.47
C GLN A 47 -9.84 -1.76 11.87
N ARG A 48 -8.76 -2.12 12.56
CA ARG A 48 -7.78 -1.13 13.00
C ARG A 48 -7.14 -0.43 11.81
N LEU A 49 -6.72 -1.21 10.81
CA LEU A 49 -6.08 -0.64 9.62
C LEU A 49 -7.06 0.26 8.87
N ALA A 50 -8.32 -0.20 8.75
CA ALA A 50 -9.35 0.58 8.08
C ALA A 50 -9.60 1.91 8.79
N ALA A 51 -9.61 1.91 10.13
CA ALA A 51 -9.83 3.12 10.91
C ALA A 51 -8.69 4.12 10.72
N ILE A 52 -7.43 3.65 10.74
CA ILE A 52 -6.28 4.52 10.53
C ILE A 52 -6.35 5.15 9.15
N ALA A 53 -6.68 4.34 8.12
CA ALA A 53 -6.82 4.84 6.77
C ALA A 53 -7.94 5.87 6.65
N GLY A 54 -9.06 5.62 7.33
CA GLY A 54 -10.19 6.55 7.33
C GLY A 54 -9.83 7.90 7.91
N GLU A 55 -9.07 7.90 9.00
CA GLU A 55 -8.60 9.15 9.60
C GLU A 55 -7.67 9.90 8.66
N ALA A 56 -6.82 9.17 7.94
CA ALA A 56 -5.91 9.79 6.97
C ALA A 56 -6.68 10.44 5.83
N ILE A 57 -7.74 9.78 5.33
CA ILE A 57 -8.56 10.33 4.27
C ILE A 57 -9.22 11.62 4.72
N ALA A 58 -9.74 11.64 5.95
CA ALA A 58 -10.39 12.83 6.49
C ALA A 58 -9.40 14.00 6.58
N ALA A 59 -8.14 13.71 6.90
CA ALA A 59 -7.12 14.74 7.01
C ALA A 59 -6.49 15.13 5.67
N THR A 60 -6.67 14.30 4.65
CA THR A 60 -6.05 14.52 3.34
C THR A 60 -7.12 14.33 2.25
N PRO A 61 -8.02 15.32 2.09
CA PRO A 61 -9.13 15.19 1.14
C PRO A 61 -8.63 14.92 -0.27
N GLY A 62 -9.40 14.12 -1.02
CA GLY A 62 -9.08 13.79 -2.40
C GLY A 62 -8.26 12.54 -2.55
N THR A 63 -7.91 11.85 -1.47
CA THR A 63 -7.22 10.58 -1.54
C THR A 63 -8.23 9.43 -1.53
N THR A 64 -7.85 8.30 -2.10
CA THR A 64 -8.73 7.14 -2.17
C THR A 64 -8.52 6.22 -0.96
N ALA A 65 -9.52 5.37 -0.72
CA ALA A 65 -9.42 4.40 0.38
C ALA A 65 -8.25 3.45 0.18
N VAL A 66 -8.04 2.98 -1.04
CA VAL A 66 -6.96 2.04 -1.32
C VAL A 66 -5.60 2.68 -1.03
N ASP A 67 -5.39 3.91 -1.50
CA ASP A 67 -4.13 4.61 -1.28
C ASP A 67 -3.88 4.84 0.21
N ALA A 68 -4.91 5.24 0.95
CA ALA A 68 -4.77 5.47 2.39
C ALA A 68 -4.45 4.17 3.13
N ILE A 69 -5.06 3.06 2.72
CA ILE A 69 -4.78 1.76 3.32
C ILE A 69 -3.34 1.33 3.05
N VAL A 70 -2.84 1.57 1.83
CA VAL A 70 -1.45 1.27 1.48
C VAL A 70 -0.50 2.02 2.42
N MET A 71 -0.71 3.32 2.57
CA MET A 71 0.17 4.13 3.41
C MET A 71 0.06 3.77 4.89
N ALA A 72 -1.14 3.50 5.38
CA ALA A 72 -1.34 3.09 6.75
C ALA A 72 -0.66 1.74 7.03
N SER A 73 -0.77 0.82 6.10
CA SER A 73 -0.13 -0.49 6.20
C SER A 73 1.39 -0.35 6.29
N ALA A 74 1.97 0.46 5.40
CA ALA A 74 3.41 0.69 5.41
C ALA A 74 3.87 1.35 6.71
N ALA A 75 3.08 2.29 7.23
CA ALA A 75 3.43 3.01 8.44
C ALA A 75 3.50 2.08 9.65
N GLN A 76 2.62 1.08 9.70
CA GLN A 76 2.61 0.16 10.83
C GLN A 76 3.89 -0.66 10.95
N ARG A 77 4.49 -1.00 9.81
CA ARG A 77 5.67 -1.87 9.78
C ARG A 77 6.96 -1.13 9.46
N GLY A 78 6.87 0.14 9.08
CA GLY A 78 8.06 0.85 8.61
C GLY A 78 8.50 0.43 7.23
N ASP A 79 7.57 -0.05 6.41
CA ASP A 79 7.88 -0.49 5.05
C ASP A 79 8.12 0.68 4.11
N VAL A 80 8.81 0.39 3.01
CA VAL A 80 8.94 1.31 1.88
C VAL A 80 7.85 0.97 0.88
N VAL A 81 7.16 1.98 0.36
CA VAL A 81 6.12 1.79 -0.64
C VAL A 81 6.74 1.94 -2.03
N LEU A 82 6.60 0.89 -2.84
CA LEU A 82 7.05 0.89 -4.24
C LEU A 82 5.81 1.00 -5.11
N THR A 83 5.73 2.02 -5.96
CA THR A 83 4.52 2.28 -6.72
C THR A 83 4.83 2.77 -8.13
N SER A 84 3.94 2.43 -9.07
CA SER A 84 3.98 2.99 -10.42
C SER A 84 3.26 4.33 -10.49
N ASP A 85 2.54 4.72 -9.44
CA ASP A 85 1.76 5.96 -9.41
C ASP A 85 2.09 6.74 -8.14
N ILE A 86 3.25 7.39 -8.17
CA ILE A 86 3.80 8.02 -7.00
C ILE A 86 3.02 9.26 -6.56
N GLU A 87 2.38 9.95 -7.50
CA GLU A 87 1.74 11.23 -7.19
C GLU A 87 0.57 11.08 -6.21
N ASP A 88 -0.21 10.03 -6.38
CA ASP A 88 -1.36 9.82 -5.51
C ASP A 88 -0.95 9.52 -4.07
N LEU A 89 0.21 8.91 -3.89
CA LEU A 89 0.66 8.51 -2.56
C LEU A 89 1.47 9.59 -1.85
N THR A 90 2.11 10.50 -2.61
CA THR A 90 2.94 11.52 -1.98
C THR A 90 2.13 12.51 -1.17
N ARG A 91 0.87 12.75 -1.54
CA ARG A 91 0.02 13.63 -0.74
C ARG A 91 -0.23 13.06 0.65
N LEU A 92 -0.32 11.74 0.76
CA LEU A 92 -0.54 11.07 2.03
C LEU A 92 0.72 11.05 2.91
N GLN A 93 1.88 11.36 2.35
CA GLN A 93 3.10 11.44 3.14
C GLN A 93 3.02 12.56 4.18
N GLN A 94 2.17 13.57 3.96
CA GLN A 94 1.96 14.61 4.96
C GLN A 94 1.36 14.04 6.23
N TYR A 95 0.51 13.02 6.09
CA TYR A 95 -0.11 12.36 7.23
C TYR A 95 0.77 11.24 7.79
N PHE A 96 1.57 10.60 6.93
CA PHE A 96 2.46 9.50 7.31
C PHE A 96 3.91 9.88 6.93
N PRO A 97 4.50 10.87 7.64
CA PRO A 97 5.80 11.41 7.20
C PRO A 97 6.96 10.42 7.27
N GLY A 98 6.80 9.35 8.05
CA GLY A 98 7.86 8.35 8.15
C GLY A 98 7.87 7.33 7.02
N VAL A 99 6.85 7.33 6.16
CA VAL A 99 6.75 6.35 5.07
C VAL A 99 7.47 6.88 3.84
N ARG A 100 8.41 6.09 3.32
CA ARG A 100 9.08 6.45 2.08
C ARG A 100 8.32 5.85 0.91
N VAL A 101 8.17 6.64 -0.15
CA VAL A 101 7.47 6.22 -1.37
C VAL A 101 8.45 6.35 -2.53
N LEU A 102 8.66 5.25 -3.24
CA LEU A 102 9.60 5.19 -4.35
C LEU A 102 8.88 4.74 -5.61
N ARG A 103 9.26 5.31 -6.74
CA ARG A 103 8.70 4.92 -8.04
C ARG A 103 9.35 3.65 -8.54
N ILE A 104 8.53 2.77 -9.05
CA ILE A 104 9.03 1.56 -9.70
C ILE A 104 9.21 1.81 -11.19
#